data_e44e6264e5d2c691b22cc991719d003a
#
_entry.id   e44e6264e5d2c691b22cc991719d003a
#
_cell.length_a   1.000
_cell.length_b   1.000
_cell.length_c   1.000
_cell.angle_alpha   90.00
_cell.angle_beta   90.00
_cell.angle_gamma   90.00
#
_symmetry.space_group_name_H-M   'P 1'
#
loop_
_entity.id
_entity.type
_entity.pdbx_description
1 polymer ?
#
loop_
_entity_poly.entity_id
_entity_poly.type
_entity_poly.pdbx_seq_one_letter_code
_entity_poly.pdbx_strand_id
1 'polypeptide(L)'
;MRKICLLLLFVATFNLGWSQQSNDIYKKLEAIAVIDQKVMMPMRDGVKLATDIYRPKGDAKVPIVFSRTPYNFNTWGDGEMRTRGLEAAYDAVQRGYAYVVQNERGRFFSEGQWDILGTPTTDGYDAFEWMSKQSWSNGKIGVIGCSSTAEWQMAVASLNHPALAAMVAQGFGAGVGRVGEFYEQGNWFRGGAQQMLFTSWLYGTQNDAFRPTFPKDITQADLVRVQRFYDMATEMPKVDWAQALRHLPVQDIIKNVNGQKGIYEDMIRRKPNDPAWFKGGLYHDTMPMNVPAYWFVSWYDVSASPNLTLFNQMRKNPNKEIADNQYLVIAPTLHCAYKRATENTVVGERSMGDARLNYDELTWGWFDMLLKGEANDFKKNTARVKYFTMGSNTWQTSETWPPAKAVMTDYFLSSEGKANTSNGNGKLVAKIPSSDKPDAFSYDPANPVSSYGGNVCCTGNAVTGGAFDQSQMELRDDMLVYTSEPLKEGMEVSGFIESTLYLSSDVKDTDVTIKLIDVYPDGKAYNLDETIQRVRYREGYEKEVWMEKGNVYKVKLSPMSTSNFFAAGHRVRIEVAGSNFPRFERNLNTGGNNFDESVGVVAHTQIHHSKKYPSVVRLPIVKK
;
A
#
# COMPACT_ATOMS: atom_id res chain seq x y z
N MET A 1 -28.10 -14.05 -37.67
CA MET A 1 -26.94 -14.97 -37.73
C MET A 1 -25.61 -14.33 -38.15
N ARG A 2 -25.54 -13.29 -38.99
CA ARG A 2 -24.24 -12.66 -39.38
C ARG A 2 -23.53 -11.83 -38.27
N LYS A 3 -24.25 -11.32 -37.28
CA LYS A 3 -23.64 -10.51 -36.18
C LYS A 3 -22.97 -11.33 -35.06
N ILE A 4 -23.36 -12.59 -34.89
CA ILE A 4 -22.79 -13.46 -33.86
C ILE A 4 -21.44 -14.03 -34.29
N CYS A 5 -21.24 -14.29 -35.59
CA CYS A 5 -19.94 -14.78 -36.09
C CYS A 5 -18.82 -13.73 -36.00
N LEU A 6 -19.13 -12.41 -36.10
CA LEU A 6 -18.08 -11.36 -35.94
C LEU A 6 -17.61 -11.19 -34.50
N LEU A 7 -18.48 -11.40 -33.49
CA LEU A 7 -18.08 -11.30 -32.08
C LEU A 7 -17.20 -12.47 -31.66
N LEU A 8 -17.45 -13.66 -32.18
CA LEU A 8 -16.63 -14.84 -31.89
C LEU A 8 -15.23 -14.77 -32.53
N LEU A 9 -15.09 -14.16 -33.70
CA LEU A 9 -13.81 -13.93 -34.36
C LEU A 9 -12.95 -12.87 -33.63
N PHE A 10 -13.58 -11.83 -33.00
CA PHE A 10 -12.85 -10.82 -32.26
C PHE A 10 -12.32 -11.34 -30.91
N VAL A 11 -13.07 -12.23 -30.23
CA VAL A 11 -12.61 -12.87 -28.98
C VAL A 11 -11.50 -13.89 -29.25
N ALA A 12 -11.57 -14.65 -30.36
CA ALA A 12 -10.53 -15.60 -30.73
C ALA A 12 -9.22 -14.93 -31.15
N THR A 13 -9.27 -13.78 -31.84
CA THR A 13 -8.07 -13.04 -32.24
C THR A 13 -7.37 -12.35 -31.06
N PHE A 14 -8.11 -11.92 -30.03
CA PHE A 14 -7.50 -11.32 -28.82
C PHE A 14 -6.75 -12.38 -27.98
N ASN A 15 -7.31 -13.57 -27.82
CA ASN A 15 -6.64 -14.67 -27.09
C ASN A 15 -5.43 -15.22 -27.85
N LEU A 16 -5.48 -15.34 -29.17
CA LEU A 16 -4.37 -15.80 -30.00
C LEU A 16 -3.18 -14.83 -29.96
N GLY A 17 -3.42 -13.52 -29.87
CA GLY A 17 -2.36 -12.51 -29.81
C GLY A 17 -1.54 -12.59 -28.51
N TRP A 18 -2.14 -12.89 -27.37
CA TRP A 18 -1.45 -12.98 -26.07
C TRP A 18 -0.66 -14.28 -25.93
N SER A 19 -1.17 -15.42 -26.43
CA SER A 19 -0.47 -16.69 -26.38
C SER A 19 0.77 -16.69 -27.30
N GLN A 20 0.66 -16.07 -28.47
CA GLN A 20 1.76 -15.95 -29.41
C GLN A 20 2.86 -15.02 -28.88
N GLN A 21 2.51 -13.97 -28.13
CA GLN A 21 3.48 -13.05 -27.52
C GLN A 21 4.24 -13.70 -26.36
N SER A 22 3.61 -14.54 -25.54
CA SER A 22 4.27 -15.23 -24.43
C SER A 22 5.25 -16.31 -24.91
N ASN A 23 4.90 -17.05 -25.94
CA ASN A 23 5.80 -18.02 -26.59
C ASN A 23 7.01 -17.34 -27.25
N ASP A 24 6.82 -16.15 -27.78
CA ASP A 24 7.87 -15.39 -28.44
C ASP A 24 8.92 -14.88 -27.43
N ILE A 25 8.49 -14.40 -26.25
CA ILE A 25 9.42 -13.91 -25.21
C ILE A 25 10.21 -15.05 -24.57
N TYR A 26 9.58 -16.23 -24.37
CA TYR A 26 10.29 -17.40 -23.84
C TYR A 26 11.38 -17.87 -24.81
N LYS A 27 11.09 -17.98 -26.11
CA LYS A 27 12.09 -18.35 -27.14
C LYS A 27 13.23 -17.32 -27.22
N LYS A 28 12.92 -16.04 -27.13
CA LYS A 28 13.94 -14.97 -27.06
C LYS A 28 14.82 -15.15 -25.84
N LEU A 29 14.23 -15.48 -24.70
CA LEU A 29 14.96 -15.71 -23.45
C LEU A 29 15.84 -16.97 -23.55
N GLU A 30 15.33 -18.08 -24.09
CA GLU A 30 16.11 -19.31 -24.33
C GLU A 30 17.33 -19.07 -25.24
N ALA A 31 17.23 -18.15 -26.18
CA ALA A 31 18.34 -17.83 -27.07
C ALA A 31 19.54 -17.21 -26.32
N ILE A 32 19.32 -16.45 -25.27
CA ILE A 32 20.34 -15.67 -24.56
C ILE A 32 20.60 -16.14 -23.12
N ALA A 33 19.73 -16.98 -22.55
CA ALA A 33 19.79 -17.39 -21.15
C ALA A 33 20.08 -18.88 -20.97
N VAL A 34 20.69 -19.20 -19.84
CA VAL A 34 20.57 -20.49 -19.16
C VAL A 34 19.40 -20.39 -18.23
N ILE A 35 18.45 -21.33 -18.33
CA ILE A 35 17.19 -21.34 -17.60
C ILE A 35 17.16 -22.56 -16.68
N ASP A 36 17.20 -22.31 -15.36
CA ASP A 36 17.11 -23.34 -14.33
C ASP A 36 15.79 -23.13 -13.56
N GLN A 37 14.77 -23.93 -13.85
CA GLN A 37 13.45 -23.81 -13.23
C GLN A 37 13.27 -24.82 -12.10
N LYS A 38 12.45 -24.47 -11.11
CA LYS A 38 12.09 -25.30 -9.94
C LYS A 38 13.31 -25.82 -9.19
N VAL A 39 14.35 -24.98 -9.10
CA VAL A 39 15.44 -25.22 -8.16
C VAL A 39 14.85 -25.13 -6.76
N MET A 40 14.87 -26.26 -6.04
CA MET A 40 14.37 -26.33 -4.67
C MET A 40 15.45 -25.84 -3.71
N MET A 41 15.48 -24.51 -3.51
CA MET A 41 16.49 -23.83 -2.71
C MET A 41 16.30 -24.16 -1.22
N PRO A 42 17.30 -24.74 -0.53
CA PRO A 42 17.16 -25.15 0.87
C PRO A 42 17.28 -23.96 1.82
N MET A 43 16.38 -23.88 2.79
CA MET A 43 16.46 -22.98 3.93
C MET A 43 17.11 -23.69 5.12
N ARG A 44 17.56 -22.94 6.12
CA ARG A 44 18.30 -23.46 7.30
C ARG A 44 17.54 -24.49 8.13
N ASP A 45 16.22 -24.48 8.06
CA ASP A 45 15.32 -25.41 8.74
C ASP A 45 14.97 -26.66 7.90
N GLY A 46 15.57 -26.79 6.70
CA GLY A 46 15.37 -27.91 5.79
C GLY A 46 14.18 -27.76 4.85
N VAL A 47 13.33 -26.71 5.01
CA VAL A 47 12.28 -26.39 4.04
C VAL A 47 12.91 -25.90 2.74
N LYS A 48 12.33 -26.28 1.61
CA LYS A 48 12.84 -25.91 0.29
C LYS A 48 11.88 -24.99 -0.45
N LEU A 49 12.41 -23.91 -1.03
CA LEU A 49 11.61 -22.91 -1.74
C LEU A 49 11.85 -23.00 -3.25
N ALA A 50 10.76 -23.12 -4.00
CA ALA A 50 10.79 -23.24 -5.46
C ALA A 50 11.25 -21.94 -6.10
N THR A 51 12.30 -22.04 -6.89
CA THR A 51 13.03 -20.89 -7.45
C THR A 51 13.28 -21.12 -8.92
N ASP A 52 12.98 -20.12 -9.76
CA ASP A 52 13.36 -20.10 -11.16
C ASP A 52 14.49 -19.10 -11.38
N ILE A 53 15.52 -19.50 -12.13
CA ILE A 53 16.75 -18.74 -12.35
C ILE A 53 16.95 -18.56 -13.85
N TYR A 54 17.08 -17.32 -14.27
CA TYR A 54 17.37 -16.92 -15.64
C TYR A 54 18.69 -16.15 -15.64
N ARG A 55 19.74 -16.67 -16.26
CA ARG A 55 21.05 -16.02 -16.27
C ARG A 55 21.67 -15.98 -17.66
N PRO A 56 22.50 -14.99 -17.98
CA PRO A 56 23.21 -14.95 -19.27
C PRO A 56 23.99 -16.24 -19.55
N LYS A 57 24.03 -16.64 -20.81
CA LYS A 57 24.93 -17.73 -21.27
C LYS A 57 26.39 -17.29 -21.12
N GLY A 58 27.27 -18.23 -20.86
CA GLY A 58 28.72 -18.05 -20.69
C GLY A 58 29.16 -18.16 -19.23
N ASP A 59 30.45 -17.92 -18.98
CA ASP A 59 31.11 -18.19 -17.70
C ASP A 59 31.33 -16.93 -16.85
N ALA A 60 30.83 -15.77 -17.28
CA ALA A 60 30.95 -14.53 -16.56
C ALA A 60 30.12 -14.57 -15.25
N LYS A 61 30.73 -14.11 -14.18
CA LYS A 61 30.00 -13.89 -12.92
C LYS A 61 29.16 -12.62 -13.02
N VAL A 62 27.86 -12.74 -12.75
CA VAL A 62 26.91 -11.65 -12.92
C VAL A 62 26.23 -11.26 -11.60
N PRO A 63 25.80 -10.02 -11.44
CA PRO A 63 24.96 -9.61 -10.32
C PRO A 63 23.55 -10.19 -10.49
N ILE A 64 22.84 -10.27 -9.36
CA ILE A 64 21.52 -10.88 -9.28
C ILE A 64 20.47 -9.81 -9.01
N VAL A 65 19.36 -9.85 -9.76
CA VAL A 65 18.10 -9.17 -9.43
C VAL A 65 17.13 -10.23 -8.92
N PHE A 66 16.73 -10.12 -7.66
CA PHE A 66 15.91 -11.11 -6.96
C PHE A 66 14.53 -10.59 -6.67
N SER A 67 13.51 -11.37 -7.02
CA SER A 67 12.11 -11.14 -6.69
C SER A 67 11.55 -12.35 -5.94
N ARG A 68 10.84 -12.12 -4.83
CA ARG A 68 10.20 -13.15 -4.04
C ARG A 68 8.73 -12.81 -3.88
N THR A 69 7.85 -13.80 -4.06
CA THR A 69 6.43 -13.52 -4.23
C THR A 69 5.52 -14.61 -3.67
N PRO A 70 4.38 -14.24 -3.06
CA PRO A 70 3.32 -15.18 -2.73
C PRO A 70 2.45 -15.55 -3.95
N TYR A 71 2.66 -14.90 -5.10
CA TYR A 71 1.83 -15.10 -6.29
C TYR A 71 2.36 -16.18 -7.21
N ASN A 72 1.45 -16.75 -8.02
CA ASN A 72 1.83 -17.69 -9.06
C ASN A 72 2.58 -16.97 -10.19
N PHE A 73 3.80 -17.42 -10.49
CA PHE A 73 4.57 -16.98 -11.65
C PHE A 73 4.71 -18.08 -12.71
N ASN A 74 4.02 -19.21 -12.55
CA ASN A 74 4.03 -20.36 -13.44
C ASN A 74 2.63 -20.71 -13.87
N THR A 75 2.00 -19.87 -14.69
CA THR A 75 0.69 -20.14 -15.24
C THR A 75 0.80 -20.83 -16.58
N TRP A 76 0.03 -21.90 -16.76
CA TRP A 76 -0.19 -22.58 -18.03
C TRP A 76 -1.64 -22.38 -18.43
N GLY A 77 -1.89 -22.06 -19.66
CA GLY A 77 -3.21 -22.01 -20.22
C GLY A 77 -3.19 -22.47 -21.66
N ASP A 78 -4.20 -23.25 -22.08
CA ASP A 78 -4.33 -23.78 -23.44
C ASP A 78 -3.11 -24.58 -23.96
N GLY A 79 -2.42 -25.29 -23.05
CA GLY A 79 -1.23 -26.08 -23.38
C GLY A 79 0.06 -25.29 -23.59
N GLU A 80 0.04 -23.98 -23.32
CA GLU A 80 1.19 -23.10 -23.47
C GLU A 80 1.58 -22.43 -22.14
N MET A 81 2.89 -22.17 -21.96
CA MET A 81 3.38 -21.49 -20.76
C MET A 81 3.04 -20.00 -20.81
N ARG A 82 2.23 -19.57 -19.87
CA ARG A 82 1.95 -18.16 -19.61
C ARG A 82 2.73 -17.73 -18.38
N THR A 83 4.01 -17.42 -18.53
CA THR A 83 4.84 -17.04 -17.40
C THR A 83 4.75 -15.53 -17.22
N ARG A 84 4.22 -15.10 -16.08
CA ARG A 84 4.31 -13.70 -15.65
C ARG A 84 5.76 -13.39 -15.31
N GLY A 85 6.27 -12.27 -15.79
CA GLY A 85 7.61 -11.79 -15.45
C GLY A 85 8.72 -12.28 -16.36
N LEU A 86 8.44 -12.99 -17.46
CA LEU A 86 9.45 -13.34 -18.45
C LEU A 86 10.05 -12.11 -19.14
N GLU A 87 9.28 -11.04 -19.31
CA GLU A 87 9.77 -9.75 -19.79
C GLU A 87 10.84 -9.18 -18.86
N ALA A 88 10.59 -9.21 -17.56
CA ALA A 88 11.55 -8.75 -16.56
C ALA A 88 12.82 -9.63 -16.54
N ALA A 89 12.67 -10.95 -16.71
CA ALA A 89 13.80 -11.87 -16.84
C ALA A 89 14.59 -11.58 -18.12
N TYR A 90 13.92 -11.38 -19.25
CA TYR A 90 14.55 -11.06 -20.52
C TYR A 90 15.33 -9.75 -20.45
N ASP A 91 14.72 -8.68 -19.92
CA ASP A 91 15.37 -7.39 -19.75
C ASP A 91 16.59 -7.46 -18.83
N ALA A 92 16.49 -8.21 -17.72
CA ALA A 92 17.59 -8.41 -16.80
C ALA A 92 18.75 -9.17 -17.46
N VAL A 93 18.45 -10.28 -18.15
CA VAL A 93 19.47 -11.10 -18.81
C VAL A 93 20.15 -10.34 -19.94
N GLN A 94 19.42 -9.59 -20.77
CA GLN A 94 20.00 -8.73 -21.80
C GLN A 94 20.97 -7.68 -21.24
N ARG A 95 20.70 -7.22 -20.03
CA ARG A 95 21.54 -6.25 -19.30
C ARG A 95 22.68 -6.90 -18.51
N GLY A 96 22.85 -8.22 -18.63
CA GLY A 96 23.93 -8.95 -17.95
C GLY A 96 23.67 -9.25 -16.48
N TYR A 97 22.40 -9.34 -16.06
CA TYR A 97 21.99 -9.77 -14.74
C TYR A 97 21.46 -11.20 -14.77
N ALA A 98 21.64 -11.94 -13.68
CA ALA A 98 20.77 -13.05 -13.39
C ALA A 98 19.47 -12.53 -12.78
N TYR A 99 18.33 -12.99 -13.31
CA TYR A 99 17.03 -12.75 -12.69
C TYR A 99 16.58 -14.01 -11.96
N VAL A 100 16.28 -13.86 -10.68
CA VAL A 100 15.86 -14.97 -9.84
C VAL A 100 14.47 -14.65 -9.26
N VAL A 101 13.52 -15.55 -9.45
CA VAL A 101 12.18 -15.44 -8.88
C VAL A 101 11.88 -16.66 -8.01
N GLN A 102 11.38 -16.43 -6.81
CA GLN A 102 11.12 -17.46 -5.79
C GLN A 102 9.70 -17.33 -5.25
N ASN A 103 9.00 -18.46 -5.12
CA ASN A 103 7.78 -18.50 -4.33
C ASN A 103 8.08 -18.48 -2.84
N GLU A 104 7.30 -17.72 -2.09
CA GLU A 104 7.36 -17.74 -0.64
C GLU A 104 7.06 -19.12 -0.07
N ARG A 105 7.52 -19.34 1.14
CA ARG A 105 7.24 -20.55 1.94
C ARG A 105 5.75 -20.86 1.95
N GLY A 106 5.38 -22.10 1.70
CA GLY A 106 3.99 -22.53 1.68
C GLY A 106 3.18 -22.07 0.48
N ARG A 107 3.82 -21.49 -0.56
CA ARG A 107 3.13 -21.06 -1.78
C ARG A 107 3.53 -21.92 -2.98
N PHE A 108 2.53 -22.35 -3.77
CA PHE A 108 2.69 -23.11 -5.01
C PHE A 108 3.64 -24.31 -4.84
N PHE A 109 4.80 -24.30 -5.51
CA PHE A 109 5.79 -25.38 -5.45
C PHE A 109 6.71 -25.32 -4.22
N SER A 110 6.67 -24.25 -3.42
CA SER A 110 7.47 -24.13 -2.20
C SER A 110 6.87 -24.94 -1.05
N GLU A 111 7.75 -25.56 -0.28
CA GLU A 111 7.39 -26.31 0.93
C GLU A 111 7.05 -25.38 2.10
N GLY A 112 6.62 -25.95 3.22
CA GLY A 112 6.36 -25.25 4.50
C GLY A 112 4.93 -24.69 4.59
N GLN A 113 4.71 -23.78 5.52
CA GLN A 113 3.45 -23.09 5.76
C GLN A 113 3.58 -21.62 5.43
N TRP A 114 2.57 -21.05 4.79
CA TRP A 114 2.56 -19.63 4.45
C TRP A 114 1.95 -18.81 5.59
N ASP A 115 2.59 -17.68 5.88
CA ASP A 115 2.07 -16.62 6.73
C ASP A 115 2.65 -15.29 6.23
N ILE A 116 1.82 -14.40 5.74
CA ILE A 116 2.26 -13.12 5.17
C ILE A 116 3.05 -12.26 6.17
N LEU A 117 2.66 -12.31 7.45
CA LEU A 117 3.27 -11.49 8.50
C LEU A 117 4.22 -12.28 9.40
N GLY A 118 4.23 -13.58 9.27
CA GLY A 118 5.04 -14.51 10.06
C GLY A 118 6.05 -15.31 9.23
N THR A 119 6.14 -15.06 7.93
CA THR A 119 7.16 -15.70 7.08
C THR A 119 8.55 -15.35 7.62
N PRO A 120 9.41 -16.35 7.92
CA PRO A 120 10.70 -16.07 8.55
C PRO A 120 11.55 -15.12 7.70
N THR A 121 12.01 -14.03 8.30
CA THR A 121 12.97 -13.12 7.65
C THR A 121 14.25 -13.87 7.23
N THR A 122 14.56 -14.96 7.94
CA THR A 122 15.67 -15.86 7.66
C THR A 122 15.58 -16.53 6.29
N ASP A 123 14.38 -16.73 5.74
CA ASP A 123 14.25 -17.30 4.38
C ASP A 123 14.88 -16.40 3.32
N GLY A 124 14.73 -15.07 3.45
CA GLY A 124 15.40 -14.11 2.57
C GLY A 124 16.90 -14.12 2.76
N TYR A 125 17.36 -14.20 4.01
CA TYR A 125 18.78 -14.29 4.34
C TYR A 125 19.42 -15.56 3.73
N ASP A 126 18.79 -16.71 3.91
CA ASP A 126 19.26 -18.00 3.39
C ASP A 126 19.29 -18.02 1.85
N ALA A 127 18.29 -17.39 1.22
CA ALA A 127 18.28 -17.23 -0.24
C ALA A 127 19.46 -16.39 -0.71
N PHE A 128 19.79 -15.28 -0.04
CA PHE A 128 20.96 -14.46 -0.38
C PHE A 128 22.26 -15.23 -0.19
N GLU A 129 22.39 -15.97 0.91
CA GLU A 129 23.55 -16.79 1.20
C GLU A 129 23.74 -17.88 0.13
N TRP A 130 22.67 -18.55 -0.29
CA TRP A 130 22.73 -19.55 -1.34
C TRP A 130 23.10 -18.94 -2.69
N MET A 131 22.43 -17.86 -3.10
CA MET A 131 22.65 -17.21 -4.39
C MET A 131 24.04 -16.60 -4.53
N SER A 132 24.54 -15.96 -3.47
CA SER A 132 25.86 -15.31 -3.49
C SER A 132 27.02 -16.29 -3.67
N LYS A 133 26.84 -17.56 -3.29
CA LYS A 133 27.84 -18.63 -3.39
C LYS A 133 27.83 -19.39 -4.73
N GLN A 134 26.87 -19.10 -5.62
CA GLN A 134 26.82 -19.76 -6.91
C GLN A 134 28.02 -19.38 -7.78
N SER A 135 28.52 -20.33 -8.57
CA SER A 135 29.71 -20.13 -9.44
C SER A 135 29.53 -19.00 -10.46
N TRP A 136 28.30 -18.74 -10.88
CA TRP A 136 27.90 -17.69 -11.80
C TRP A 136 27.59 -16.33 -11.13
N SER A 137 27.58 -16.26 -9.81
CA SER A 137 27.28 -15.03 -9.07
C SER A 137 28.53 -14.18 -8.83
N ASN A 138 28.41 -12.87 -8.98
CA ASN A 138 29.44 -11.92 -8.55
C ASN A 138 29.35 -11.58 -7.04
N GLY A 139 28.39 -12.17 -6.31
CA GLY A 139 28.15 -11.96 -4.88
C GLY A 139 27.26 -10.76 -4.52
N LYS A 140 26.80 -9.96 -5.50
CA LYS A 140 25.91 -8.81 -5.27
C LYS A 140 24.48 -9.09 -5.69
N ILE A 141 23.54 -8.77 -4.81
CA ILE A 141 22.09 -8.99 -4.99
C ILE A 141 21.36 -7.67 -4.84
N GLY A 142 20.54 -7.33 -5.83
CA GLY A 142 19.52 -6.32 -5.76
C GLY A 142 18.15 -6.97 -5.63
N VAL A 143 17.27 -6.41 -4.82
CA VAL A 143 15.89 -6.89 -4.66
C VAL A 143 14.90 -5.92 -5.28
N ILE A 144 13.85 -6.47 -5.89
CA ILE A 144 12.80 -5.69 -6.54
C ILE A 144 11.44 -6.34 -6.32
N GLY A 145 10.41 -5.52 -6.20
CA GLY A 145 9.05 -5.98 -6.10
C GLY A 145 8.08 -4.86 -5.77
N CYS A 146 6.79 -5.13 -5.97
CA CYS A 146 5.71 -4.25 -5.57
C CYS A 146 4.72 -5.00 -4.67
N SER A 147 4.11 -4.31 -3.70
CA SER A 147 3.14 -4.91 -2.78
C SER A 147 3.76 -6.07 -1.99
N SER A 148 3.05 -7.17 -1.86
CA SER A 148 3.55 -8.38 -1.17
C SER A 148 4.87 -8.90 -1.72
N THR A 149 5.19 -8.65 -2.99
CA THR A 149 6.51 -8.99 -3.55
C THR A 149 7.63 -8.08 -3.00
N ALA A 150 7.30 -6.95 -2.38
CA ALA A 150 8.25 -6.04 -1.73
C ALA A 150 8.23 -6.11 -0.19
N GLU A 151 7.16 -6.61 0.40
CA GLU A 151 6.92 -6.54 1.85
C GLU A 151 8.03 -7.17 2.71
N TRP A 152 8.55 -8.30 2.27
CA TRP A 152 9.64 -9.02 2.96
C TRP A 152 10.99 -8.30 2.92
N GLN A 153 11.17 -7.36 1.96
CA GLN A 153 12.48 -6.73 1.71
C GLN A 153 12.98 -5.93 2.92
N MET A 154 12.10 -5.16 3.57
CA MET A 154 12.46 -4.33 4.72
C MET A 154 12.92 -5.18 5.92
N ALA A 155 12.16 -6.23 6.22
CA ALA A 155 12.47 -7.10 7.34
C ALA A 155 13.77 -7.86 7.14
N VAL A 156 14.02 -8.41 5.93
CA VAL A 156 15.28 -9.10 5.65
C VAL A 156 16.47 -8.14 5.57
N ALA A 157 16.26 -6.89 5.12
CA ALA A 157 17.29 -5.86 5.12
C ALA A 157 17.81 -5.56 6.54
N SER A 158 16.97 -5.73 7.58
CA SER A 158 17.38 -5.59 8.98
C SER A 158 18.42 -6.61 9.42
N LEU A 159 18.54 -7.73 8.73
CA LEU A 159 19.52 -8.77 9.01
C LEU A 159 20.93 -8.46 8.43
N ASN A 160 21.06 -7.40 7.66
CA ASN A 160 22.34 -6.88 7.13
C ASN A 160 23.17 -7.94 6.38
N HIS A 161 22.55 -8.73 5.49
CA HIS A 161 23.29 -9.71 4.69
C HIS A 161 24.28 -9.01 3.75
N PRO A 162 25.57 -9.39 3.72
CA PRO A 162 26.59 -8.66 2.96
C PRO A 162 26.38 -8.66 1.44
N ALA A 163 25.67 -9.64 0.91
CA ALA A 163 25.35 -9.70 -0.53
C ALA A 163 24.20 -8.76 -0.93
N LEU A 164 23.35 -8.32 0.00
CA LEU A 164 22.25 -7.41 -0.30
C LEU A 164 22.79 -5.99 -0.50
N ALA A 165 22.93 -5.58 -1.76
CA ALA A 165 23.59 -4.34 -2.13
C ALA A 165 22.62 -3.21 -2.53
N ALA A 166 21.38 -3.54 -2.96
CA ALA A 166 20.41 -2.55 -3.41
C ALA A 166 18.97 -3.05 -3.24
N MET A 167 18.05 -2.11 -2.98
CA MET A 167 16.61 -2.37 -2.95
C MET A 167 15.88 -1.45 -3.93
N VAL A 168 14.85 -1.97 -4.59
CA VAL A 168 13.81 -1.20 -5.28
C VAL A 168 12.48 -1.61 -4.68
N ALA A 169 12.07 -0.88 -3.66
CA ALA A 169 10.87 -1.17 -2.88
C ALA A 169 9.68 -0.34 -3.39
N GLN A 170 8.61 -0.99 -3.80
CA GLN A 170 7.51 -0.38 -4.52
C GLN A 170 6.19 -0.70 -3.81
N GLY A 171 5.47 0.34 -3.33
CA GLY A 171 4.14 0.17 -2.73
C GLY A 171 4.09 -0.96 -1.68
N PHE A 172 5.06 -1.01 -0.79
CA PHE A 172 5.31 -2.14 0.12
C PHE A 172 4.46 -2.06 1.40
N GLY A 173 3.17 -2.19 1.26
CA GLY A 173 2.20 -1.99 2.31
C GLY A 173 2.41 -2.81 3.59
N ALA A 174 2.35 -4.12 3.49
CA ALA A 174 2.38 -5.00 4.66
C ALA A 174 3.77 -5.18 5.28
N GLY A 175 4.85 -4.74 4.60
CA GLY A 175 6.22 -4.84 5.12
C GLY A 175 6.55 -3.91 6.28
N VAL A 176 5.66 -2.98 6.63
CA VAL A 176 5.84 -2.04 7.73
C VAL A 176 4.94 -2.41 8.91
N GLY A 177 5.54 -2.75 10.05
CA GLY A 177 4.80 -2.98 11.29
C GLY A 177 4.57 -1.69 12.05
N ARG A 178 5.67 -1.04 12.47
CA ARG A 178 5.67 0.25 13.16
C ARG A 178 6.75 1.16 12.61
N VAL A 179 6.40 2.37 12.26
CA VAL A 179 7.35 3.42 11.92
C VAL A 179 6.80 4.79 12.33
N GLY A 180 7.51 5.47 13.24
CA GLY A 180 7.04 6.76 13.79
C GLY A 180 5.66 6.66 14.43
N GLU A 181 4.72 7.46 13.92
CA GLU A 181 3.32 7.49 14.40
C GLU A 181 2.44 6.38 13.80
N PHE A 182 2.96 5.59 12.88
CA PHE A 182 2.21 4.54 12.19
C PHE A 182 2.41 3.18 12.85
N TYR A 183 1.34 2.62 13.39
CA TYR A 183 1.21 1.25 13.87
C TYR A 183 0.32 0.48 12.88
N GLU A 184 0.87 0.22 11.70
CA GLU A 184 0.10 -0.35 10.60
C GLU A 184 -0.04 -1.87 10.68
N GLN A 185 0.94 -2.53 11.30
CA GLN A 185 1.01 -4.00 11.42
C GLN A 185 0.71 -4.68 10.07
N GLY A 186 1.49 -4.30 9.07
CA GLY A 186 1.34 -4.81 7.73
C GLY A 186 0.13 -4.26 6.99
N ASN A 187 -0.25 -3.00 7.22
CA ASN A 187 -1.51 -2.38 6.75
C ASN A 187 -2.78 -3.03 7.31
N TRP A 188 -2.67 -3.80 8.38
CA TRP A 188 -3.84 -4.35 9.04
C TRP A 188 -4.59 -3.31 9.85
N PHE A 189 -3.87 -2.35 10.43
CA PHE A 189 -4.44 -1.25 11.20
C PHE A 189 -4.08 0.13 10.62
N ARG A 190 -4.91 1.12 10.94
CA ARG A 190 -4.61 2.55 10.89
C ARG A 190 -5.27 3.22 12.09
N GLY A 191 -4.50 3.93 12.91
CA GLY A 191 -5.07 4.58 14.09
C GLY A 191 -5.76 3.60 15.07
N GLY A 192 -5.42 2.33 15.07
CA GLY A 192 -6.07 1.28 15.85
C GLY A 192 -7.38 0.73 15.28
N ALA A 193 -7.88 1.27 14.18
CA ALA A 193 -8.97 0.69 13.41
C ALA A 193 -8.44 -0.28 12.37
N GLN A 194 -9.11 -1.41 12.17
CA GLN A 194 -8.73 -2.39 11.17
C GLN A 194 -9.00 -1.87 9.75
N GLN A 195 -8.05 -2.05 8.86
CA GLN A 195 -8.22 -1.84 7.42
C GLN A 195 -8.76 -3.13 6.80
N MET A 196 -9.88 -3.05 6.07
CA MET A 196 -10.53 -4.24 5.51
C MET A 196 -9.98 -4.68 4.14
N LEU A 197 -8.91 -4.07 3.69
CA LEU A 197 -8.28 -4.32 2.38
C LEU A 197 -7.96 -5.79 2.15
N PHE A 198 -7.37 -6.43 3.15
CA PHE A 198 -6.86 -7.78 3.01
C PHE A 198 -7.93 -8.86 3.08
N THR A 199 -9.16 -8.55 3.49
CA THR A 199 -10.20 -9.58 3.61
C THR A 199 -10.46 -10.27 2.27
N SER A 200 -10.67 -9.50 1.20
CA SER A 200 -10.88 -10.07 -0.14
C SER A 200 -9.60 -10.67 -0.73
N TRP A 201 -8.44 -10.06 -0.45
CA TRP A 201 -7.16 -10.58 -0.91
C TRP A 201 -6.80 -11.90 -0.23
N LEU A 202 -7.03 -12.01 1.09
CA LEU A 202 -6.77 -13.23 1.85
C LEU A 202 -7.72 -14.36 1.44
N TYR A 203 -8.97 -14.08 1.08
CA TYR A 203 -9.90 -15.08 0.55
C TYR A 203 -9.28 -15.93 -0.56
N GLY A 204 -8.56 -15.32 -1.49
CA GLY A 204 -7.83 -16.04 -2.55
C GLY A 204 -6.45 -16.51 -2.11
N THR A 205 -5.72 -15.66 -1.37
CA THR A 205 -4.31 -15.90 -1.12
C THR A 205 -4.06 -16.90 0.00
N GLN A 206 -4.87 -16.94 1.06
CA GLN A 206 -4.72 -17.96 2.10
C GLN A 206 -5.26 -19.34 1.70
N ASN A 207 -5.97 -19.43 0.57
CA ASN A 207 -6.49 -20.69 0.07
C ASN A 207 -5.37 -21.57 -0.49
N ASP A 208 -5.16 -22.73 0.10
CA ASP A 208 -4.17 -23.73 -0.32
C ASP A 208 -4.81 -25.03 -0.86
N ALA A 209 -6.15 -25.06 -1.05
CA ALA A 209 -6.88 -26.23 -1.56
C ALA A 209 -6.35 -26.70 -2.93
N PHE A 210 -5.75 -25.80 -3.70
CA PHE A 210 -5.16 -26.10 -5.01
C PHE A 210 -3.64 -26.20 -4.97
N ARG A 211 -3.05 -26.17 -3.78
CA ARG A 211 -1.62 -26.36 -3.62
C ARG A 211 -1.27 -27.82 -3.95
N PRO A 212 -0.32 -28.07 -4.88
CA PRO A 212 0.06 -29.44 -5.21
C PRO A 212 0.79 -30.08 -4.04
N THR A 213 0.50 -31.36 -3.86
CA THR A 213 1.24 -32.22 -2.94
C THR A 213 2.12 -33.15 -3.78
N PHE A 214 3.41 -33.13 -3.53
CA PHE A 214 4.40 -33.93 -4.24
C PHE A 214 4.98 -35.03 -3.34
N PRO A 215 5.42 -36.18 -3.92
CA PRO A 215 6.27 -37.12 -3.22
C PRO A 215 7.54 -36.45 -2.69
N LYS A 216 8.04 -36.92 -1.55
CA LYS A 216 9.26 -36.33 -0.93
C LYS A 216 10.52 -36.47 -1.79
N ASP A 217 10.54 -37.47 -2.66
CA ASP A 217 11.65 -37.80 -3.59
C ASP A 217 11.44 -37.27 -5.01
N ILE A 218 10.44 -36.41 -5.23
CA ILE A 218 10.21 -35.79 -6.54
C ILE A 218 11.47 -35.05 -7.02
N THR A 219 11.85 -35.31 -8.27
CA THR A 219 13.02 -34.66 -8.86
C THR A 219 12.70 -33.27 -9.40
N GLN A 220 13.71 -32.42 -9.54
CA GLN A 220 13.57 -31.12 -10.20
C GLN A 220 13.03 -31.27 -11.64
N ALA A 221 13.50 -32.27 -12.37
CA ALA A 221 13.02 -32.55 -13.73
C ALA A 221 11.54 -32.90 -13.77
N ASP A 222 11.03 -33.62 -12.76
CA ASP A 222 9.60 -33.92 -12.63
C ASP A 222 8.80 -32.66 -12.29
N LEU A 223 9.29 -31.80 -11.42
CA LEU A 223 8.66 -30.53 -11.12
C LEU A 223 8.55 -29.63 -12.35
N VAL A 224 9.63 -29.53 -13.14
CA VAL A 224 9.65 -28.79 -14.42
C VAL A 224 8.68 -29.40 -15.43
N ARG A 225 8.55 -30.72 -15.46
CA ARG A 225 7.58 -31.41 -16.31
C ARG A 225 6.14 -31.14 -15.85
N VAL A 226 5.88 -31.28 -14.57
CA VAL A 226 4.53 -31.11 -13.98
C VAL A 226 4.03 -29.68 -14.14
N GLN A 227 4.88 -28.67 -13.94
CA GLN A 227 4.47 -27.28 -14.14
C GLN A 227 3.90 -27.00 -15.53
N ARG A 228 4.30 -27.79 -16.55
CA ARG A 228 3.83 -27.62 -17.94
C ARG A 228 2.38 -28.06 -18.14
N PHE A 229 1.84 -28.85 -17.26
CA PHE A 229 0.49 -29.43 -17.36
C PHE A 229 -0.43 -28.99 -16.25
N TYR A 230 0.05 -28.19 -15.31
CA TYR A 230 -0.67 -27.83 -14.11
C TYR A 230 -0.89 -26.32 -14.07
N ASP A 231 -2.10 -25.91 -14.38
CA ASP A 231 -2.52 -24.54 -14.12
C ASP A 231 -2.84 -24.41 -12.62
N MET A 232 -1.93 -23.76 -11.91
CA MET A 232 -2.07 -23.48 -10.48
C MET A 232 -2.77 -22.15 -10.21
N ALA A 233 -3.25 -21.48 -11.25
CA ALA A 233 -4.08 -20.30 -11.11
C ALA A 233 -5.47 -20.74 -10.64
N THR A 234 -5.71 -20.61 -9.35
CA THR A 234 -7.02 -20.92 -8.77
C THR A 234 -8.00 -19.82 -9.13
N GLU A 235 -9.04 -20.17 -9.86
CA GLU A 235 -10.21 -19.31 -9.99
C GLU A 235 -11.08 -19.50 -8.75
N MET A 236 -11.00 -18.56 -7.82
CA MET A 236 -11.89 -18.53 -6.67
C MET A 236 -13.30 -18.13 -7.11
N PRO A 237 -14.36 -18.69 -6.50
CA PRO A 237 -15.72 -18.21 -6.72
C PRO A 237 -15.81 -16.70 -6.58
N LYS A 238 -16.53 -16.05 -7.48
CA LYS A 238 -16.75 -14.61 -7.41
C LYS A 238 -17.58 -14.26 -6.19
N VAL A 239 -17.13 -13.27 -5.44
CA VAL A 239 -17.78 -12.75 -4.24
C VAL A 239 -18.12 -11.28 -4.48
N ASP A 240 -19.32 -10.88 -4.12
CA ASP A 240 -19.70 -9.47 -4.00
C ASP A 240 -19.13 -8.93 -2.67
N TRP A 241 -17.93 -8.36 -2.73
CA TRP A 241 -17.25 -7.83 -1.55
C TRP A 241 -17.92 -6.58 -1.00
N ALA A 242 -18.64 -5.82 -1.80
CA ALA A 242 -19.41 -4.67 -1.32
C ALA A 242 -20.49 -5.12 -0.32
N GLN A 243 -21.08 -6.30 -0.54
CA GLN A 243 -22.04 -6.92 0.38
C GLN A 243 -21.34 -7.75 1.47
N ALA A 244 -20.34 -8.55 1.10
CA ALA A 244 -19.70 -9.48 2.02
C ALA A 244 -19.02 -8.79 3.21
N LEU A 245 -18.35 -7.65 2.97
CA LEU A 245 -17.69 -6.88 4.04
C LEU A 245 -18.67 -6.27 5.05
N ARG A 246 -19.97 -6.25 4.75
CA ARG A 246 -21.01 -5.80 5.70
C ARG A 246 -21.40 -6.84 6.74
N HIS A 247 -20.94 -8.10 6.57
CA HIS A 247 -21.23 -9.17 7.52
C HIS A 247 -20.69 -8.87 8.92
N LEU A 248 -21.46 -9.21 9.94
CA LEU A 248 -21.09 -9.19 11.36
C LEU A 248 -21.38 -10.55 11.99
N PRO A 249 -20.53 -11.04 12.88
CA PRO A 249 -19.26 -10.44 13.31
C PRO A 249 -18.18 -10.48 12.23
N VAL A 250 -17.29 -9.52 12.24
CA VAL A 250 -16.23 -9.34 11.22
C VAL A 250 -15.36 -10.58 11.08
N GLN A 251 -15.08 -11.29 12.17
CA GLN A 251 -14.27 -12.52 12.16
C GLN A 251 -14.85 -13.65 11.28
N ASP A 252 -16.13 -13.61 10.95
CA ASP A 252 -16.81 -14.65 10.17
C ASP A 252 -16.96 -14.28 8.68
N ILE A 253 -16.41 -13.14 8.21
CA ILE A 253 -16.61 -12.68 6.82
C ILE A 253 -16.14 -13.74 5.82
N ILE A 254 -14.93 -14.27 5.94
CA ILE A 254 -14.38 -15.27 5.00
C ILE A 254 -15.20 -16.56 5.07
N LYS A 255 -15.57 -17.02 6.25
CA LYS A 255 -16.45 -18.16 6.45
C LYS A 255 -17.83 -17.96 5.81
N ASN A 256 -18.40 -16.76 5.93
CA ASN A 256 -19.72 -16.43 5.39
C ASN A 256 -19.77 -16.49 3.85
N VAL A 257 -18.64 -16.31 3.18
CA VAL A 257 -18.50 -16.48 1.72
C VAL A 257 -17.92 -17.84 1.32
N ASN A 258 -17.99 -18.83 2.22
CA ASN A 258 -17.45 -20.18 2.03
C ASN A 258 -15.95 -20.22 1.72
N GLY A 259 -15.19 -19.24 2.21
CA GLY A 259 -13.75 -19.24 2.09
C GLY A 259 -13.06 -20.20 3.04
N GLN A 260 -11.84 -20.60 2.71
CA GLN A 260 -11.03 -21.47 3.54
C GLN A 260 -10.52 -20.69 4.77
N LYS A 261 -10.57 -21.34 5.94
CA LYS A 261 -9.94 -20.84 7.15
C LYS A 261 -8.42 -20.74 6.95
N GLY A 262 -7.83 -19.64 7.42
CA GLY A 262 -6.40 -19.38 7.30
C GLY A 262 -5.91 -18.33 8.28
N ILE A 263 -4.97 -17.50 7.84
CA ILE A 263 -4.35 -16.48 8.69
C ILE A 263 -5.31 -15.33 9.05
N TYR A 264 -6.37 -15.09 8.27
CA TYR A 264 -7.37 -14.07 8.56
C TYR A 264 -7.95 -14.21 9.97
N GLU A 265 -8.36 -15.44 10.34
CA GLU A 265 -8.99 -15.73 11.60
C GLU A 265 -8.06 -15.53 12.81
N ASP A 266 -6.76 -15.62 12.61
CA ASP A 266 -5.76 -15.32 13.63
C ASP A 266 -5.46 -13.81 13.69
N MET A 267 -5.31 -13.15 12.52
CA MET A 267 -4.99 -11.72 12.42
C MET A 267 -6.13 -10.85 12.97
N ILE A 268 -7.40 -11.19 12.68
CA ILE A 268 -8.56 -10.38 13.08
C ILE A 268 -8.68 -10.23 14.61
N ARG A 269 -8.12 -11.16 15.37
CA ARG A 269 -8.17 -11.17 16.83
C ARG A 269 -7.00 -10.44 17.49
N ARG A 270 -5.96 -10.13 16.72
CA ARG A 270 -4.79 -9.43 17.26
C ARG A 270 -5.13 -7.95 17.48
N LYS A 271 -4.68 -7.41 18.61
CA LYS A 271 -4.71 -5.96 18.86
C LYS A 271 -3.52 -5.28 18.19
N PRO A 272 -3.53 -3.96 17.99
CA PRO A 272 -2.42 -3.25 17.34
C PRO A 272 -1.04 -3.51 17.97
N ASN A 273 -0.97 -3.71 19.27
CA ASN A 273 0.28 -3.97 20.00
C ASN A 273 0.45 -5.44 20.42
N ASP A 274 -0.20 -6.38 19.75
CA ASP A 274 -0.05 -7.80 20.06
C ASP A 274 1.40 -8.26 19.79
N PRO A 275 2.06 -8.95 20.76
CA PRO A 275 3.41 -9.45 20.58
C PRO A 275 3.59 -10.36 19.35
N ALA A 276 2.53 -10.99 18.88
CA ALA A 276 2.56 -11.82 17.67
C ALA A 276 3.00 -11.05 16.42
N TRP A 277 2.76 -9.74 16.34
CA TRP A 277 3.22 -8.89 15.23
C TRP A 277 4.73 -8.77 15.13
N PHE A 278 5.46 -9.03 16.21
CA PHE A 278 6.93 -8.89 16.28
C PHE A 278 7.68 -10.20 16.00
N LYS A 279 6.97 -11.28 15.63
CA LYS A 279 7.57 -12.61 15.44
C LYS A 279 8.09 -12.91 14.03
N GLY A 280 7.82 -12.08 13.05
CA GLY A 280 8.15 -12.40 11.66
C GLY A 280 8.26 -11.18 10.76
N GLY A 281 7.95 -11.34 9.51
CA GLY A 281 8.19 -10.55 8.33
C GLY A 281 7.92 -9.04 8.31
N LEU A 282 7.64 -8.38 9.43
CA LEU A 282 7.41 -6.94 9.50
C LEU A 282 8.68 -6.18 9.92
N TYR A 283 8.89 -5.02 9.30
CA TYR A 283 9.91 -4.06 9.73
C TYR A 283 9.33 -3.13 10.81
N HIS A 284 10.06 -2.97 11.90
CA HIS A 284 9.78 -2.01 12.95
C HIS A 284 10.92 -1.01 13.08
N ASP A 285 10.64 0.23 13.44
CA ASP A 285 11.59 1.35 13.50
C ASP A 285 12.72 1.18 14.53
N THR A 286 12.66 0.14 15.37
CA THR A 286 13.76 -0.27 16.27
C THR A 286 14.76 -1.21 15.59
N MET A 287 14.46 -1.72 14.40
CA MET A 287 15.35 -2.61 13.65
C MET A 287 16.35 -1.80 12.82
N PRO A 288 17.61 -2.24 12.70
CA PRO A 288 18.55 -1.61 11.79
C PRO A 288 18.11 -1.84 10.34
N MET A 289 18.48 -0.93 9.43
CA MET A 289 18.36 -1.14 8.00
C MET A 289 19.49 -0.40 7.29
N ASN A 290 20.46 -1.14 6.74
CA ASN A 290 21.69 -0.61 6.18
C ASN A 290 21.85 -0.95 4.69
N VAL A 291 20.82 -0.65 3.90
CA VAL A 291 20.79 -0.96 2.46
C VAL A 291 20.42 0.30 1.69
N PRO A 292 21.14 0.63 0.61
CA PRO A 292 20.71 1.62 -0.37
C PRO A 292 19.36 1.25 -0.96
N ALA A 293 18.42 2.20 -1.03
CA ALA A 293 17.06 1.92 -1.51
C ALA A 293 16.51 3.00 -2.43
N TYR A 294 15.82 2.55 -3.45
CA TYR A 294 14.99 3.39 -4.31
C TYR A 294 13.52 3.07 -4.04
N TRP A 295 12.81 4.06 -3.50
CA TRP A 295 11.44 3.93 -3.02
C TRP A 295 10.47 4.44 -4.08
N PHE A 296 9.51 3.59 -4.49
CA PHE A 296 8.42 4.00 -5.39
C PHE A 296 7.11 3.98 -4.63
N VAL A 297 6.49 5.14 -4.51
CA VAL A 297 5.25 5.39 -3.77
C VAL A 297 4.22 5.99 -4.70
N SER A 298 2.95 5.73 -4.48
CA SER A 298 1.83 6.36 -5.20
C SER A 298 0.95 7.13 -4.24
N TRP A 299 0.39 8.29 -4.69
CA TRP A 299 -0.46 9.12 -3.82
C TRP A 299 -1.74 8.39 -3.38
N TYR A 300 -2.31 7.57 -4.25
CA TYR A 300 -3.49 6.77 -3.92
C TYR A 300 -3.13 5.33 -3.56
N ASP A 301 -2.03 5.16 -2.83
CA ASP A 301 -1.62 3.89 -2.24
C ASP A 301 -1.93 3.87 -0.74
N VAL A 302 -2.42 2.76 -0.26
CA VAL A 302 -2.82 2.53 1.14
C VAL A 302 -1.71 2.85 2.15
N SER A 303 -0.46 2.67 1.78
CA SER A 303 0.72 2.82 2.66
C SER A 303 1.61 4.01 2.30
N ALA A 304 1.12 4.98 1.54
CA ALA A 304 1.93 6.13 1.13
C ALA A 304 2.64 6.81 2.33
N SER A 305 1.89 7.23 3.34
CA SER A 305 2.44 7.96 4.50
C SER A 305 3.45 7.15 5.35
N PRO A 306 3.21 5.86 5.70
CA PRO A 306 4.23 5.04 6.38
C PRO A 306 5.50 4.87 5.55
N ASN A 307 5.38 4.67 4.23
CA ASN A 307 6.50 4.51 3.32
C ASN A 307 7.36 5.77 3.24
N LEU A 308 6.74 6.95 3.18
CA LEU A 308 7.42 8.24 3.21
C LEU A 308 8.11 8.50 4.56
N THR A 309 7.50 8.07 5.65
CA THR A 309 8.10 8.15 6.98
C THR A 309 9.34 7.27 7.09
N LEU A 310 9.27 6.04 6.57
CA LEU A 310 10.42 5.13 6.54
C LEU A 310 11.56 5.67 5.66
N PHE A 311 11.26 6.22 4.48
CA PHE A 311 12.25 6.92 3.66
C PHE A 311 12.97 8.01 4.45
N ASN A 312 12.23 8.86 5.17
CA ASN A 312 12.80 9.92 6.00
C ASN A 312 13.67 9.38 7.15
N GLN A 313 13.30 8.24 7.73
CA GLN A 313 14.11 7.57 8.74
C GLN A 313 15.42 7.09 8.14
N MET A 314 15.39 6.48 6.96
CA MET A 314 16.60 5.99 6.28
C MET A 314 17.52 7.12 5.82
N ARG A 315 16.98 8.28 5.48
CA ARG A 315 17.77 9.50 5.22
C ARG A 315 18.55 10.02 6.44
N LYS A 316 18.16 9.59 7.65
CA LYS A 316 18.83 9.91 8.92
C LYS A 316 19.73 8.78 9.40
N ASN A 317 19.99 7.76 8.59
CA ASN A 317 20.87 6.66 8.95
C ASN A 317 22.26 7.19 9.34
N PRO A 318 22.86 6.72 10.47
CA PRO A 318 24.20 7.17 10.89
C PRO A 318 25.30 6.80 9.88
N ASN A 319 25.12 5.74 9.11
CA ASN A 319 25.97 5.45 7.97
C ASN A 319 25.62 6.41 6.81
N LYS A 320 26.50 7.37 6.57
CA LYS A 320 26.30 8.39 5.53
C LYS A 320 26.16 7.79 4.13
N GLU A 321 26.87 6.71 3.82
CA GLU A 321 26.76 6.06 2.52
C GLU A 321 25.33 5.53 2.30
N ILE A 322 24.72 4.94 3.31
CA ILE A 322 23.33 4.46 3.27
C ILE A 322 22.36 5.64 3.17
N ALA A 323 22.55 6.67 4.02
CA ALA A 323 21.68 7.85 4.01
C ALA A 323 21.72 8.59 2.66
N ASP A 324 22.90 8.70 2.05
CA ASP A 324 23.11 9.37 0.76
C ASP A 324 22.66 8.53 -0.45
N ASN A 325 22.36 7.25 -0.25
CA ASN A 325 21.84 6.36 -1.28
C ASN A 325 20.38 5.95 -0.99
N GLN A 326 19.54 6.89 -0.56
CA GLN A 326 18.09 6.76 -0.48
C GLN A 326 17.46 7.71 -1.49
N TYR A 327 16.70 7.17 -2.46
CA TYR A 327 16.01 7.90 -3.51
C TYR A 327 14.51 7.63 -3.47
N LEU A 328 13.70 8.57 -3.89
CA LEU A 328 12.24 8.49 -3.80
C LEU A 328 11.56 9.01 -5.07
N VAL A 329 10.60 8.25 -5.56
CA VAL A 329 9.61 8.71 -6.55
C VAL A 329 8.21 8.59 -5.96
N ILE A 330 7.39 9.64 -6.10
CA ILE A 330 5.99 9.64 -5.69
C ILE A 330 5.12 9.96 -6.91
N ALA A 331 4.39 8.96 -7.39
CA ALA A 331 3.54 9.05 -8.57
C ALA A 331 2.08 9.38 -8.22
N PRO A 332 1.32 10.02 -9.12
CA PRO A 332 -0.10 10.31 -8.89
C PRO A 332 -0.99 9.12 -9.27
N THR A 333 -0.61 7.91 -8.91
CA THR A 333 -1.28 6.69 -9.38
C THR A 333 -1.83 5.86 -8.23
N LEU A 334 -2.46 4.74 -8.56
CA LEU A 334 -2.93 3.72 -7.63
C LEU A 334 -1.79 2.78 -7.23
N HIS A 335 -2.08 1.89 -6.28
CA HIS A 335 -1.19 0.83 -5.82
C HIS A 335 -0.55 0.05 -6.98
N CYS A 336 0.78 0.01 -7.04
CA CYS A 336 1.56 -0.67 -8.09
C CYS A 336 1.26 -0.23 -9.54
N ALA A 337 0.61 0.91 -9.76
CA ALA A 337 0.12 1.32 -11.09
C ALA A 337 0.99 2.39 -11.78
N TYR A 338 2.13 2.77 -11.23
CA TYR A 338 2.94 3.87 -11.77
C TYR A 338 3.38 3.67 -13.23
N LYS A 339 3.70 2.48 -13.68
CA LYS A 339 4.02 2.18 -15.09
C LYS A 339 2.82 2.28 -16.04
N ARG A 340 1.59 2.40 -15.52
CA ARG A 340 0.37 2.54 -16.32
C ARG A 340 0.02 3.99 -16.64
N ALA A 341 0.80 4.95 -16.14
CA ALA A 341 0.62 6.36 -16.44
C ALA A 341 0.80 6.64 -17.94
N THR A 342 -0.07 7.50 -18.48
CA THR A 342 -0.11 7.92 -19.89
C THR A 342 0.01 9.43 -20.00
N GLU A 343 -0.02 9.96 -21.22
CA GLU A 343 -0.14 11.41 -21.50
C GLU A 343 -1.41 12.03 -20.93
N ASN A 344 -2.46 11.20 -20.77
CA ASN A 344 -3.76 11.59 -20.25
C ASN A 344 -4.16 10.65 -19.11
N THR A 345 -3.33 10.61 -18.07
CA THR A 345 -3.57 9.81 -16.89
C THR A 345 -4.81 10.29 -16.15
N VAL A 346 -5.72 9.37 -15.84
CA VAL A 346 -6.89 9.62 -14.99
C VAL A 346 -6.82 8.67 -13.80
N VAL A 347 -7.04 9.19 -12.60
CA VAL A 347 -7.05 8.40 -11.36
C VAL A 347 -8.36 8.65 -10.63
N GLY A 348 -9.22 7.64 -10.60
CA GLY A 348 -10.63 7.81 -10.25
C GLY A 348 -11.33 8.64 -11.33
N GLU A 349 -11.83 9.82 -10.96
CA GLU A 349 -12.50 10.77 -11.87
C GLU A 349 -11.63 12.00 -12.18
N ARG A 350 -10.44 12.10 -11.59
CA ARG A 350 -9.57 13.29 -11.70
C ARG A 350 -8.47 13.08 -12.72
N SER A 351 -8.35 14.04 -13.65
CA SER A 351 -7.24 14.07 -14.60
C SER A 351 -5.93 14.47 -13.90
N MET A 352 -4.88 13.72 -14.19
CA MET A 352 -3.51 13.98 -13.76
C MET A 352 -2.63 14.45 -14.95
N GLY A 353 -3.17 14.56 -16.17
CA GLY A 353 -2.40 14.91 -17.35
C GLY A 353 -1.29 13.91 -17.67
N ASP A 354 -0.14 14.40 -18.14
CA ASP A 354 1.01 13.55 -18.44
C ASP A 354 1.79 13.20 -17.16
N ALA A 355 1.49 12.02 -16.64
CA ALA A 355 2.15 11.48 -15.45
C ALA A 355 3.22 10.40 -15.77
N ARG A 356 3.60 10.25 -17.04
CA ARG A 356 4.61 9.27 -17.46
C ARG A 356 5.96 9.55 -16.81
N LEU A 357 6.67 8.47 -16.51
CA LEU A 357 8.06 8.48 -16.09
C LEU A 357 8.71 7.16 -16.53
N ASN A 358 9.96 7.20 -16.96
CA ASN A 358 10.69 6.01 -17.37
C ASN A 358 11.24 5.26 -16.14
N TYR A 359 10.38 4.48 -15.50
CA TYR A 359 10.71 3.71 -14.30
C TYR A 359 11.75 2.61 -14.56
N ASP A 360 11.80 2.09 -15.78
CA ASP A 360 12.77 1.05 -16.15
C ASP A 360 14.17 1.63 -16.21
N GLU A 361 14.36 2.78 -16.83
CA GLU A 361 15.63 3.48 -16.85
C GLU A 361 16.12 3.85 -15.44
N LEU A 362 15.23 4.35 -14.59
CA LEU A 362 15.55 4.66 -13.20
C LEU A 362 15.97 3.40 -12.42
N THR A 363 15.27 2.30 -12.60
CA THR A 363 15.54 1.03 -11.92
C THR A 363 16.87 0.43 -12.38
N TRP A 364 17.10 0.37 -13.69
CA TRP A 364 18.32 -0.22 -14.22
C TRP A 364 19.53 0.65 -13.98
N GLY A 365 19.43 1.98 -14.12
CA GLY A 365 20.52 2.89 -13.77
C GLY A 365 20.93 2.80 -12.28
N TRP A 366 19.95 2.57 -11.38
CA TRP A 366 20.19 2.30 -9.98
C TRP A 366 20.95 1.00 -9.75
N PHE A 367 20.51 -0.10 -10.37
CA PHE A 367 21.18 -1.38 -10.24
C PHE A 367 22.56 -1.42 -10.91
N ASP A 368 22.74 -0.81 -12.09
CA ASP A 368 24.03 -0.73 -12.76
C ASP A 368 25.07 -0.03 -11.86
N MET A 369 24.69 1.07 -11.21
CA MET A 369 25.56 1.78 -10.28
C MET A 369 25.98 0.94 -9.07
N LEU A 370 25.04 0.23 -8.43
CA LEU A 370 25.31 -0.46 -7.15
C LEU A 370 25.76 -1.90 -7.30
N LEU A 371 25.20 -2.64 -8.25
CA LEU A 371 25.46 -4.06 -8.39
C LEU A 371 26.63 -4.36 -9.31
N LYS A 372 26.82 -3.58 -10.40
CA LYS A 372 27.96 -3.70 -11.30
C LYS A 372 29.11 -2.79 -10.91
N GLY A 373 28.84 -1.72 -10.18
CA GLY A 373 29.83 -0.68 -9.86
C GLY A 373 30.19 0.17 -11.07
N GLU A 374 29.29 0.23 -12.05
CA GLU A 374 29.49 1.04 -13.25
C GLU A 374 29.41 2.52 -12.90
N ALA A 375 30.41 3.28 -13.38
CA ALA A 375 30.35 4.73 -13.36
C ALA A 375 29.29 5.18 -14.36
N ASN A 376 28.08 5.44 -13.88
CA ASN A 376 27.00 5.99 -14.67
C ASN A 376 26.57 7.36 -14.13
N ASP A 377 25.81 8.10 -14.91
CA ASP A 377 25.34 9.44 -14.54
C ASP A 377 24.08 9.40 -13.64
N PHE A 378 23.72 8.26 -13.05
CA PHE A 378 22.51 8.13 -12.24
C PHE A 378 22.42 9.20 -11.15
N LYS A 379 23.45 9.34 -10.32
CA LYS A 379 23.47 10.34 -9.22
C LYS A 379 23.40 11.78 -9.73
N LYS A 380 23.95 12.05 -10.90
CA LYS A 380 23.96 13.38 -11.51
C LYS A 380 22.60 13.74 -12.12
N ASN A 381 21.94 12.76 -12.75
CA ASN A 381 20.73 12.98 -13.54
C ASN A 381 19.44 12.66 -12.76
N THR A 382 19.55 12.04 -11.57
CA THR A 382 18.39 11.61 -10.78
C THR A 382 18.28 12.46 -9.52
N ALA A 383 17.17 13.18 -9.39
CA ALA A 383 16.86 13.93 -8.17
C ALA A 383 16.66 12.96 -6.99
N ARG A 384 17.06 13.38 -5.80
CA ARG A 384 16.90 12.62 -4.55
C ARG A 384 15.45 12.25 -4.28
N VAL A 385 14.57 13.23 -4.47
CA VAL A 385 13.12 13.07 -4.38
C VAL A 385 12.52 13.63 -5.65
N LYS A 386 11.74 12.82 -6.34
CA LYS A 386 10.91 13.21 -7.48
C LYS A 386 9.46 12.92 -7.13
N TYR A 387 8.62 13.94 -7.15
CA TYR A 387 7.22 13.79 -6.76
C TYR A 387 6.30 14.52 -7.73
N PHE A 388 5.10 13.99 -7.88
CA PHE A 388 4.09 14.60 -8.74
C PHE A 388 3.16 15.47 -7.91
N THR A 389 3.02 16.73 -8.28
CA THR A 389 2.07 17.66 -7.66
C THR A 389 0.76 17.61 -8.45
N MET A 390 -0.27 17.01 -7.84
CA MET A 390 -1.62 16.97 -8.38
C MET A 390 -2.21 18.38 -8.46
N GLY A 391 -3.13 18.63 -9.35
CA GLY A 391 -3.75 19.94 -9.56
C GLY A 391 -2.94 20.87 -10.47
N SER A 392 -1.64 21.02 -10.28
CA SER A 392 -0.74 21.58 -11.30
C SER A 392 -0.33 20.53 -12.33
N ASN A 393 -0.49 19.27 -12.00
CA ASN A 393 -0.18 18.11 -12.82
C ASN A 393 1.25 18.13 -13.36
N THR A 394 2.21 18.38 -12.46
CA THR A 394 3.62 18.51 -12.81
C THR A 394 4.53 17.67 -11.92
N TRP A 395 5.58 17.13 -12.51
CA TRP A 395 6.68 16.52 -11.77
C TRP A 395 7.57 17.59 -11.14
N GLN A 396 7.81 17.46 -9.83
CA GLN A 396 8.69 18.30 -9.03
C GLN A 396 9.91 17.52 -8.54
N THR A 397 10.93 18.24 -8.11
CA THR A 397 12.14 17.65 -7.50
C THR A 397 12.49 18.33 -6.19
N SER A 398 13.09 17.58 -5.26
CA SER A 398 13.58 18.10 -3.99
C SER A 398 14.74 17.24 -3.46
N GLU A 399 15.53 17.78 -2.54
CA GLU A 399 16.52 17.01 -1.78
C GLU A 399 15.92 16.28 -0.57
N THR A 400 14.75 16.71 -0.10
CA THR A 400 14.07 16.18 1.09
C THR A 400 12.59 15.94 0.82
N TRP A 401 11.98 15.11 1.63
CA TRP A 401 10.53 15.00 1.75
C TRP A 401 10.12 15.27 3.22
N PRO A 402 9.20 16.19 3.51
CA PRO A 402 8.62 17.21 2.60
C PRO A 402 9.68 18.10 1.95
N PRO A 403 9.32 18.85 0.87
CA PRO A 403 10.21 19.86 0.31
C PRO A 403 10.63 20.89 1.36
N ALA A 404 11.89 21.32 1.34
CA ALA A 404 12.44 22.21 2.37
C ALA A 404 11.68 23.55 2.52
N LYS A 405 11.01 24.01 1.46
CA LYS A 405 10.17 25.22 1.48
C LYS A 405 8.77 25.00 2.06
N ALA A 406 8.40 23.78 2.42
CA ALA A 406 7.10 23.50 3.04
C ALA A 406 7.08 24.00 4.50
N VAL A 407 6.11 24.84 4.82
CA VAL A 407 5.95 25.44 6.15
C VAL A 407 4.60 25.01 6.73
N MET A 408 4.61 24.38 7.90
CA MET A 408 3.40 23.97 8.59
C MET A 408 2.55 25.18 8.96
N THR A 409 1.32 25.19 8.49
CA THR A 409 0.36 26.30 8.64
C THR A 409 -0.94 25.75 9.25
N ASP A 410 -1.40 26.38 10.31
CA ASP A 410 -2.58 25.98 11.06
C ASP A 410 -3.87 26.44 10.38
N TYR A 411 -4.83 25.52 10.25
CA TYR A 411 -6.21 25.76 9.87
C TYR A 411 -7.13 25.20 10.95
N PHE A 412 -7.82 26.10 11.67
CA PHE A 412 -8.72 25.72 12.74
C PHE A 412 -10.12 25.43 12.20
N LEU A 413 -10.76 24.41 12.76
CA LEU A 413 -12.18 24.15 12.52
C LEU A 413 -12.99 25.25 13.20
N SER A 414 -14.06 25.70 12.57
CA SER A 414 -14.93 26.76 13.06
C SER A 414 -16.35 26.56 12.54
N SER A 415 -17.35 26.84 13.40
CA SER A 415 -18.75 26.88 12.98
C SER A 415 -19.59 27.65 14.03
N GLU A 416 -20.89 27.77 13.78
CA GLU A 416 -21.90 28.18 14.76
C GLU A 416 -22.72 26.95 15.23
N GLY A 417 -22.11 25.75 15.28
CA GLY A 417 -22.73 24.52 15.75
C GLY A 417 -23.60 23.82 14.71
N LYS A 418 -23.34 24.06 13.42
CA LYS A 418 -24.06 23.44 12.28
C LYS A 418 -23.13 23.16 11.09
N ALA A 419 -22.01 22.48 11.35
CA ALA A 419 -21.09 22.08 10.28
C ALA A 419 -21.54 20.82 9.53
N ASN A 420 -22.68 20.24 9.89
CA ASN A 420 -23.24 19.08 9.19
C ASN A 420 -23.53 19.41 7.73
N THR A 421 -23.16 18.51 6.86
CA THR A 421 -23.23 18.60 5.39
C THR A 421 -22.40 19.73 4.77
N SER A 422 -22.19 19.66 3.47
CA SER A 422 -21.54 20.74 2.69
C SER A 422 -22.37 22.04 2.64
N ASN A 423 -23.66 22.00 3.00
CA ASN A 423 -24.55 23.14 3.10
C ASN A 423 -24.57 23.78 4.50
N GLY A 424 -23.80 23.22 5.44
CA GLY A 424 -23.66 23.73 6.79
C GLY A 424 -22.83 25.01 6.89
N ASN A 425 -22.51 25.43 8.11
CA ASN A 425 -21.74 26.65 8.36
C ASN A 425 -20.28 26.36 8.81
N GLY A 426 -19.78 25.14 8.55
CA GLY A 426 -18.41 24.74 8.88
C GLY A 426 -17.36 25.48 8.03
N LYS A 427 -16.37 26.05 8.69
CA LYS A 427 -15.29 26.83 8.07
C LYS A 427 -13.92 26.36 8.52
N LEU A 428 -12.93 26.47 7.63
CA LEU A 428 -11.52 26.40 7.96
C LEU A 428 -10.96 27.83 8.03
N VAL A 429 -10.40 28.20 9.18
CA VAL A 429 -9.93 29.55 9.45
C VAL A 429 -8.50 29.57 9.98
N ALA A 430 -7.76 30.67 9.70
CA ALA A 430 -6.35 30.81 10.11
C ALA A 430 -6.18 31.21 11.60
N LYS A 431 -7.26 31.58 12.29
CA LYS A 431 -7.22 32.03 13.70
C LYS A 431 -8.14 31.15 14.52
N ILE A 432 -7.77 30.92 15.78
CA ILE A 432 -8.59 30.17 16.72
C ILE A 432 -9.97 30.86 16.84
N PRO A 433 -11.08 30.12 16.64
CA PRO A 433 -12.43 30.67 16.73
C PRO A 433 -12.76 31.22 18.12
N SER A 434 -13.63 32.20 18.15
CA SER A 434 -14.20 32.71 19.41
C SER A 434 -15.48 31.97 19.85
N SER A 435 -16.16 31.30 18.92
CA SER A 435 -17.33 30.45 19.21
C SER A 435 -16.91 29.23 20.00
N ASP A 436 -17.71 28.84 20.98
CA ASP A 436 -17.52 27.64 21.81
C ASP A 436 -18.64 26.61 21.63
N LYS A 437 -19.51 26.79 20.60
CA LYS A 437 -20.53 25.82 20.24
C LYS A 437 -19.92 24.67 19.47
N PRO A 438 -19.92 23.42 20.00
CA PRO A 438 -19.44 22.27 19.27
C PRO A 438 -20.38 21.89 18.13
N ASP A 439 -19.85 21.22 17.12
CA ASP A 439 -20.63 20.53 16.09
C ASP A 439 -20.92 19.10 16.53
N ALA A 440 -22.12 18.62 16.31
CA ALA A 440 -22.56 17.28 16.71
C ALA A 440 -22.97 16.44 15.50
N PHE A 441 -22.64 15.16 15.55
CA PHE A 441 -23.15 14.16 14.61
C PHE A 441 -23.46 12.86 15.34
N SER A 442 -24.30 12.03 14.70
CA SER A 442 -24.63 10.70 15.20
C SER A 442 -24.07 9.65 14.26
N TYR A 443 -23.21 8.79 14.77
CA TYR A 443 -22.67 7.66 14.01
C TYR A 443 -23.43 6.37 14.36
N ASP A 444 -24.12 5.81 13.36
CA ASP A 444 -24.80 4.52 13.42
C ASP A 444 -23.98 3.44 12.69
N PRO A 445 -23.45 2.42 13.39
CA PRO A 445 -22.71 1.33 12.75
C PRO A 445 -23.52 0.52 11.72
N ALA A 446 -24.87 0.56 11.78
CA ALA A 446 -25.73 -0.08 10.78
C ALA A 446 -25.77 0.71 9.46
N ASN A 447 -25.52 2.04 9.50
CA ASN A 447 -25.51 2.92 8.34
C ASN A 447 -24.22 3.77 8.27
N PRO A 448 -23.03 3.16 8.18
CA PRO A 448 -21.77 3.89 8.24
C PRO A 448 -21.59 4.82 7.03
N VAL A 449 -20.82 5.90 7.22
CA VAL A 449 -20.33 6.71 6.11
C VAL A 449 -19.46 5.84 5.21
N SER A 450 -19.80 5.80 3.93
CA SER A 450 -19.13 4.92 2.96
C SER A 450 -17.84 5.53 2.44
N SER A 451 -16.83 4.69 2.24
CA SER A 451 -15.66 5.04 1.44
C SER A 451 -16.06 5.24 -0.02
N TYR A 452 -15.67 6.35 -0.61
CA TYR A 452 -15.84 6.63 -2.03
C TYR A 452 -14.53 7.14 -2.61
N GLY A 453 -13.82 6.26 -3.32
CA GLY A 453 -12.43 6.51 -3.70
C GLY A 453 -11.44 6.34 -2.54
N GLY A 454 -10.34 7.06 -2.60
CA GLY A 454 -9.30 7.12 -1.58
C GLY A 454 -8.10 6.23 -1.84
N ASN A 455 -7.26 6.14 -0.83
CA ASN A 455 -6.00 5.40 -0.85
C ASN A 455 -6.26 3.93 -0.50
N VAL A 456 -6.81 3.18 -1.44
CA VAL A 456 -7.23 1.79 -1.25
C VAL A 456 -6.71 0.88 -2.35
N CYS A 457 -6.52 -0.39 -2.01
CA CYS A 457 -6.30 -1.49 -2.95
C CYS A 457 -7.01 -2.75 -2.45
N CYS A 458 -7.00 -3.78 -3.26
CA CYS A 458 -7.24 -5.17 -2.84
C CYS A 458 -8.60 -5.46 -2.19
N THR A 459 -9.58 -4.56 -2.29
CA THR A 459 -10.93 -4.67 -1.70
C THR A 459 -11.94 -5.40 -2.59
N GLY A 460 -11.49 -6.02 -3.67
CA GLY A 460 -12.38 -6.57 -4.70
C GLY A 460 -13.22 -5.47 -5.34
N ASN A 461 -14.56 -5.66 -5.38
CA ASN A 461 -15.50 -4.66 -5.91
C ASN A 461 -16.06 -3.71 -4.83
N ALA A 462 -15.55 -3.75 -3.60
CA ALA A 462 -16.12 -2.96 -2.51
C ALA A 462 -15.83 -1.46 -2.63
N VAL A 463 -14.60 -1.09 -3.00
CA VAL A 463 -14.17 0.30 -3.19
C VAL A 463 -13.17 0.39 -4.34
N THR A 464 -13.36 1.36 -5.22
CA THR A 464 -12.36 1.71 -6.24
C THR A 464 -11.45 2.81 -5.71
N GLY A 465 -10.14 2.60 -5.76
CA GLY A 465 -9.15 3.61 -5.32
C GLY A 465 -9.08 4.80 -6.27
N GLY A 466 -8.65 5.95 -5.75
CA GLY A 466 -8.41 7.17 -6.52
C GLY A 466 -9.18 8.40 -6.04
N ALA A 467 -9.09 9.46 -6.84
CA ALA A 467 -9.79 10.72 -6.60
C ALA A 467 -11.21 10.65 -7.16
N PHE A 468 -12.21 10.77 -6.31
CA PHE A 468 -13.62 10.77 -6.68
C PHE A 468 -14.31 12.00 -6.09
N ASP A 469 -15.38 12.46 -6.76
CA ASP A 469 -16.16 13.62 -6.33
C ASP A 469 -17.01 13.30 -5.09
N GLN A 470 -16.62 13.84 -3.94
CA GLN A 470 -17.27 13.63 -2.63
C GLN A 470 -18.57 14.41 -2.46
N SER A 471 -18.91 15.33 -3.36
CA SER A 471 -19.99 16.30 -3.18
C SER A 471 -21.36 15.66 -2.80
N GLN A 472 -21.64 14.45 -3.29
CA GLN A 472 -22.86 13.72 -2.92
C GLN A 472 -22.75 13.06 -1.54
N MET A 473 -21.56 12.61 -1.15
CA MET A 473 -21.33 12.04 0.19
C MET A 473 -21.45 13.10 1.28
N GLU A 474 -21.03 14.31 0.97
CA GLU A 474 -21.06 15.47 1.86
C GLU A 474 -22.47 16.00 2.16
N LEU A 475 -23.52 15.44 1.59
CA LEU A 475 -24.92 15.75 1.90
C LEU A 475 -25.45 14.97 3.11
N ARG A 476 -24.67 14.01 3.64
CA ARG A 476 -25.05 13.24 4.82
C ARG A 476 -24.96 14.13 6.07
N ASP A 477 -25.95 14.04 6.94
CA ASP A 477 -26.03 14.80 8.20
C ASP A 477 -25.18 14.23 9.35
N ASP A 478 -24.68 13.01 9.17
CA ASP A 478 -23.72 12.34 10.06
C ASP A 478 -22.24 12.62 9.70
N MET A 479 -22.01 13.62 8.84
CA MET A 479 -20.70 14.12 8.45
C MET A 479 -20.59 15.62 8.72
N LEU A 480 -19.49 16.05 9.34
CA LEU A 480 -19.14 17.46 9.50
C LEU A 480 -18.20 17.91 8.38
N VAL A 481 -18.51 19.03 7.76
CA VAL A 481 -17.80 19.57 6.60
C VAL A 481 -17.30 20.99 6.90
N TYR A 482 -15.99 21.16 6.87
CA TYR A 482 -15.34 22.44 7.11
C TYR A 482 -14.60 22.91 5.86
N THR A 483 -14.96 24.08 5.34
CA THR A 483 -14.46 24.59 4.06
C THR A 483 -13.82 25.96 4.21
N SER A 484 -12.66 26.17 3.59
CA SER A 484 -12.02 27.49 3.55
C SER A 484 -12.76 28.47 2.66
N GLU A 485 -12.50 29.77 2.80
CA GLU A 485 -12.85 30.72 1.74
C GLU A 485 -12.13 30.36 0.44
N PRO A 486 -12.65 30.79 -0.73
CA PRO A 486 -11.94 30.59 -1.99
C PRO A 486 -10.54 31.18 -1.92
N LEU A 487 -9.54 30.42 -2.38
CA LEU A 487 -8.17 30.87 -2.41
C LEU A 487 -8.01 32.05 -3.39
N LYS A 488 -7.40 33.13 -2.94
CA LYS A 488 -7.12 34.29 -3.78
C LYS A 488 -6.00 34.00 -4.78
N GLU A 489 -5.04 33.19 -4.37
CA GLU A 489 -3.89 32.74 -5.16
C GLU A 489 -3.76 31.21 -5.05
N GLY A 490 -3.08 30.61 -6.02
CA GLY A 490 -2.77 29.20 -5.96
C GLY A 490 -1.86 28.85 -4.76
N MET A 491 -2.13 27.73 -4.13
CA MET A 491 -1.45 27.24 -2.94
C MET A 491 -1.03 25.76 -3.14
N GLU A 492 0.27 25.50 -3.02
CA GLU A 492 0.78 24.12 -3.01
C GLU A 492 0.87 23.61 -1.58
N VAL A 493 0.28 22.43 -1.33
CA VAL A 493 0.39 21.66 -0.09
C VAL A 493 1.17 20.40 -0.42
N SER A 494 2.41 20.27 0.09
CA SER A 494 3.29 19.12 -0.18
C SER A 494 3.98 18.66 1.09
N GLY A 495 3.60 17.50 1.60
CA GLY A 495 4.17 16.92 2.82
C GLY A 495 3.17 16.16 3.67
N PHE A 496 3.52 16.00 4.95
CA PHE A 496 2.65 15.38 5.94
C PHE A 496 1.66 16.39 6.51
N ILE A 497 0.41 15.96 6.65
CA ILE A 497 -0.70 16.73 7.18
C ILE A 497 -1.04 16.19 8.55
N GLU A 498 -0.93 17.04 9.57
CA GLU A 498 -1.21 16.69 10.96
C GLU A 498 -2.61 17.15 11.35
N SER A 499 -3.30 16.34 12.13
CA SER A 499 -4.66 16.64 12.59
C SER A 499 -4.80 16.38 14.08
N THR A 500 -5.39 17.33 14.77
CA THR A 500 -5.76 17.19 16.19
C THR A 500 -7.21 17.62 16.34
N LEU A 501 -8.04 16.70 16.83
CA LEU A 501 -9.43 16.97 17.14
C LEU A 501 -9.66 16.91 18.64
N TYR A 502 -10.56 17.76 19.12
CA TYR A 502 -11.09 17.68 20.47
C TYR A 502 -12.53 17.20 20.38
N LEU A 503 -12.81 16.03 20.97
CA LEU A 503 -14.12 15.41 20.88
C LEU A 503 -14.64 14.94 22.23
N SER A 504 -15.95 14.86 22.34
CA SER A 504 -16.67 14.18 23.41
C SER A 504 -17.74 13.28 22.82
N SER A 505 -18.06 12.18 23.50
CA SER A 505 -19.11 11.25 23.06
C SER A 505 -19.86 10.69 24.26
N ASP A 506 -21.03 10.11 24.00
CA ASP A 506 -21.83 9.42 25.01
C ASP A 506 -21.52 7.92 25.14
N VAL A 507 -20.59 7.41 24.32
CA VAL A 507 -20.12 6.01 24.32
C VAL A 507 -18.70 5.89 24.85
N LYS A 508 -18.33 4.66 25.27
CA LYS A 508 -16.99 4.39 25.81
C LYS A 508 -15.88 4.46 24.76
N ASP A 509 -16.20 4.14 23.51
CA ASP A 509 -15.29 4.11 22.39
C ASP A 509 -16.04 4.38 21.09
N THR A 510 -15.41 5.06 20.17
CA THR A 510 -15.86 5.29 18.79
C THR A 510 -14.66 5.56 17.92
N ASP A 511 -14.87 5.66 16.62
CA ASP A 511 -13.81 6.10 15.69
C ASP A 511 -14.09 7.54 15.25
N VAL A 512 -13.04 8.23 14.86
CA VAL A 512 -13.12 9.50 14.16
C VAL A 512 -12.22 9.46 12.92
N THR A 513 -12.79 9.86 11.80
CA THR A 513 -12.08 9.96 10.51
C THR A 513 -11.90 11.41 10.12
N ILE A 514 -10.88 11.66 9.33
CA ILE A 514 -10.66 12.95 8.68
C ILE A 514 -10.25 12.71 7.22
N LYS A 515 -10.77 13.54 6.30
CA LYS A 515 -10.44 13.48 4.88
C LYS A 515 -10.10 14.89 4.38
N LEU A 516 -9.01 15.01 3.61
CA LEU A 516 -8.62 16.24 2.93
C LEU A 516 -9.14 16.25 1.50
N ILE A 517 -9.72 17.37 1.08
CA ILE A 517 -10.41 17.52 -0.18
C ILE A 517 -10.02 18.82 -0.88
N ASP A 518 -9.87 18.74 -2.19
CA ASP A 518 -9.72 19.88 -3.09
C ASP A 518 -11.08 20.19 -3.74
N VAL A 519 -11.70 21.31 -3.35
CA VAL A 519 -12.99 21.75 -3.90
C VAL A 519 -12.75 22.73 -5.04
N TYR A 520 -13.26 22.38 -6.19
CA TYR A 520 -13.18 23.13 -7.43
C TYR A 520 -14.23 24.23 -7.50
N PRO A 521 -14.06 25.27 -8.34
CA PRO A 521 -15.04 26.35 -8.49
C PRO A 521 -16.40 25.88 -9.04
N ASP A 522 -16.43 24.75 -9.76
CA ASP A 522 -17.66 24.14 -10.28
C ASP A 522 -18.41 23.28 -9.24
N GLY A 523 -17.86 23.18 -8.03
CA GLY A 523 -18.45 22.43 -6.91
C GLY A 523 -17.97 21.01 -6.76
N LYS A 524 -17.21 20.46 -7.69
CA LYS A 524 -16.59 19.13 -7.55
C LYS A 524 -15.59 19.13 -6.39
N ALA A 525 -15.59 18.05 -5.64
CA ALA A 525 -14.82 17.93 -4.40
C ALA A 525 -13.99 16.63 -4.41
N TYR A 526 -12.72 16.71 -4.84
CA TYR A 526 -11.87 15.54 -4.99
C TYR A 526 -11.07 15.23 -3.73
N ASN A 527 -11.22 14.00 -3.22
CA ASN A 527 -10.43 13.49 -2.08
C ASN A 527 -8.94 13.37 -2.44
N LEU A 528 -8.08 13.71 -1.49
CA LEU A 528 -6.62 13.65 -1.61
C LEU A 528 -6.01 12.56 -0.73
N ASP A 529 -6.31 12.57 0.56
CA ASP A 529 -5.92 11.54 1.52
C ASP A 529 -6.88 11.53 2.70
N GLU A 530 -6.87 10.44 3.48
CA GLU A 530 -7.77 10.22 4.59
C GLU A 530 -7.13 9.35 5.67
N THR A 531 -7.55 9.57 6.92
CA THR A 531 -7.07 8.80 8.06
C THR A 531 -8.17 8.58 9.08
N ILE A 532 -7.92 7.70 10.05
CA ILE A 532 -8.83 7.33 11.12
C ILE A 532 -8.08 7.20 12.44
N GLN A 533 -8.78 7.44 13.55
CA GLN A 533 -8.30 7.10 14.87
C GLN A 533 -9.42 6.45 15.69
N ARG A 534 -9.18 5.25 16.19
CA ARG A 534 -10.01 4.62 17.23
C ARG A 534 -9.69 5.25 18.57
N VAL A 535 -10.68 5.84 19.21
CA VAL A 535 -10.46 6.77 20.34
C VAL A 535 -9.88 6.06 21.57
N ARG A 536 -10.14 4.77 21.75
CA ARG A 536 -9.51 3.98 22.82
C ARG A 536 -7.99 3.94 22.74
N TYR A 537 -7.40 4.19 21.56
CA TYR A 537 -5.95 4.22 21.32
C TYR A 537 -5.39 5.65 21.20
N ARG A 538 -6.13 6.68 21.64
CA ARG A 538 -5.71 8.11 21.56
C ARG A 538 -4.44 8.42 22.37
N GLU A 539 -4.10 7.61 23.37
CA GLU A 539 -2.92 7.77 24.23
C GLU A 539 -1.76 6.83 23.85
N GLY A 540 -1.90 6.07 22.77
CA GLY A 540 -0.95 5.06 22.32
C GLY A 540 -1.59 3.68 22.18
N TYR A 541 -0.83 2.72 21.69
CA TYR A 541 -1.35 1.39 21.34
C TYR A 541 -1.04 0.32 22.40
N GLU A 542 -0.31 0.65 23.45
CA GLU A 542 0.07 -0.26 24.54
C GLU A 542 -1.11 -0.60 25.45
N LYS A 543 -2.07 0.31 25.56
CA LYS A 543 -3.26 0.13 26.39
C LYS A 543 -4.49 0.79 25.77
N GLU A 544 -5.65 0.22 26.05
CA GLU A 544 -6.94 0.81 25.72
C GLU A 544 -7.37 1.77 26.83
N VAL A 545 -7.80 2.98 26.46
CA VAL A 545 -8.29 4.00 27.40
C VAL A 545 -9.69 4.45 26.99
N TRP A 546 -10.65 4.25 27.88
CA TRP A 546 -12.06 4.47 27.61
C TRP A 546 -12.44 5.94 27.78
N MET A 547 -13.46 6.37 27.06
CA MET A 547 -14.09 7.66 27.26
C MET A 547 -15.14 7.59 28.38
N GLU A 548 -15.33 8.71 29.07
CA GLU A 548 -16.43 8.98 29.98
C GLU A 548 -17.35 10.03 29.36
N LYS A 549 -18.64 9.79 29.43
CA LYS A 549 -19.65 10.70 28.88
C LYS A 549 -19.48 12.15 29.40
N GLY A 550 -19.47 13.10 28.48
CA GLY A 550 -19.36 14.53 28.79
C GLY A 550 -17.93 15.06 28.91
N ASN A 551 -16.91 14.21 28.99
CA ASN A 551 -15.51 14.63 28.98
C ASN A 551 -15.04 14.92 27.57
N VAL A 552 -14.21 15.95 27.41
CA VAL A 552 -13.58 16.31 26.14
C VAL A 552 -12.17 15.75 26.07
N TYR A 553 -11.89 15.01 25.02
CA TYR A 553 -10.61 14.36 24.80
C TYR A 553 -9.88 14.96 23.60
N LYS A 554 -8.57 15.11 23.75
CA LYS A 554 -7.67 15.45 22.64
C LYS A 554 -7.34 14.17 21.88
N VAL A 555 -7.60 14.14 20.60
CA VAL A 555 -7.32 13.02 19.71
C VAL A 555 -6.40 13.49 18.58
N LYS A 556 -5.17 12.98 18.54
CA LYS A 556 -4.25 13.16 17.43
C LYS A 556 -4.44 11.99 16.48
N LEU A 557 -4.65 12.26 15.19
CA LEU A 557 -4.78 11.24 14.17
C LEU A 557 -3.43 10.96 13.52
N SER A 558 -3.24 9.73 13.00
CA SER A 558 -2.09 9.43 12.16
C SER A 558 -2.01 10.41 10.98
N PRO A 559 -0.81 10.90 10.63
CA PRO A 559 -0.68 11.90 9.57
C PRO A 559 -1.18 11.39 8.22
N MET A 560 -1.80 12.27 7.44
CA MET A 560 -2.01 12.11 6.00
C MET A 560 -0.79 12.62 5.23
N SER A 561 -0.70 12.38 3.93
CA SER A 561 0.32 12.95 3.06
C SER A 561 -0.21 13.21 1.66
N THR A 562 0.22 14.32 1.06
CA THR A 562 -0.12 14.64 -0.33
C THR A 562 0.90 15.59 -0.95
N SER A 563 0.84 15.73 -2.26
CA SER A 563 1.29 16.92 -2.98
C SER A 563 0.19 17.35 -3.93
N ASN A 564 -0.45 18.48 -3.62
CA ASN A 564 -1.54 19.06 -4.39
C ASN A 564 -1.41 20.57 -4.50
N PHE A 565 -1.65 21.06 -5.68
CA PHE A 565 -1.79 22.51 -5.95
C PHE A 565 -3.25 22.87 -6.03
N PHE A 566 -3.73 23.59 -5.03
CA PHE A 566 -5.04 24.23 -5.03
C PHE A 566 -4.96 25.51 -5.85
N ALA A 567 -5.63 25.59 -6.98
CA ALA A 567 -5.61 26.76 -7.83
C ALA A 567 -6.36 27.95 -7.20
N ALA A 568 -6.21 29.15 -7.73
CA ALA A 568 -7.03 30.30 -7.34
C ALA A 568 -8.53 29.98 -7.59
N GLY A 569 -9.38 30.34 -6.64
CA GLY A 569 -10.80 29.99 -6.66
C GLY A 569 -11.14 28.63 -6.07
N HIS A 570 -10.18 27.71 -5.94
CA HIS A 570 -10.39 26.45 -5.20
C HIS A 570 -10.53 26.70 -3.70
N ARG A 571 -11.01 25.69 -2.97
CA ARG A 571 -11.13 25.70 -1.51
C ARG A 571 -10.51 24.44 -0.93
N VAL A 572 -9.88 24.58 0.23
CA VAL A 572 -9.50 23.45 1.07
C VAL A 572 -10.71 23.03 1.88
N ARG A 573 -10.98 21.73 1.91
CA ARG A 573 -12.08 21.17 2.70
C ARG A 573 -11.60 20.00 3.53
N ILE A 574 -12.18 19.90 4.73
CA ILE A 574 -11.99 18.80 5.67
C ILE A 574 -13.35 18.21 5.99
N GLU A 575 -13.49 16.91 5.82
CA GLU A 575 -14.60 16.12 6.32
C GLU A 575 -14.20 15.45 7.64
N VAL A 576 -15.14 15.37 8.59
CA VAL A 576 -15.00 14.61 9.84
C VAL A 576 -16.23 13.73 10.02
N ALA A 577 -16.03 12.44 10.25
CA ALA A 577 -17.11 11.46 10.43
C ALA A 577 -16.73 10.38 11.45
N GLY A 578 -17.68 9.53 11.81
CA GLY A 578 -17.46 8.38 12.72
C GLY A 578 -16.99 7.11 12.03
N SER A 579 -16.93 7.11 10.69
CA SER A 579 -16.54 5.92 9.90
C SER A 579 -16.09 6.30 8.49
N ASN A 580 -15.44 5.36 7.83
CA ASN A 580 -15.10 5.39 6.41
C ASN A 580 -15.06 3.93 5.93
N PHE A 581 -16.25 3.34 5.79
CA PHE A 581 -16.46 1.92 5.54
C PHE A 581 -16.68 1.65 4.03
N PRO A 582 -16.11 0.60 3.45
CA PRO A 582 -15.35 -0.49 4.07
C PRO A 582 -13.82 -0.36 3.94
N ARG A 583 -13.27 0.82 3.71
CA ARG A 583 -11.81 0.99 3.84
C ARG A 583 -11.36 0.58 5.25
N PHE A 584 -12.04 1.10 6.27
CA PHE A 584 -11.86 0.69 7.66
C PHE A 584 -13.09 -0.05 8.17
N GLU A 585 -12.89 -0.95 9.14
CA GLU A 585 -14.00 -1.60 9.81
C GLU A 585 -14.90 -0.60 10.54
N ARG A 586 -16.13 -1.00 10.80
CA ARG A 586 -17.06 -0.23 11.60
C ARG A 586 -16.75 -0.42 13.07
N ASN A 587 -16.50 0.66 13.82
CA ASN A 587 -16.55 0.56 15.27
C ASN A 587 -18.00 0.37 15.70
N LEU A 588 -18.28 -0.67 16.48
CA LEU A 588 -19.63 -0.96 16.98
C LEU A 588 -19.99 -0.12 18.20
N ASN A 589 -19.07 0.75 18.68
CA ASN A 589 -19.24 1.73 19.78
C ASN A 589 -19.54 1.11 21.14
N THR A 590 -19.51 -0.20 21.28
CA THR A 590 -19.81 -0.94 22.51
C THR A 590 -18.69 -0.85 23.54
N GLY A 591 -17.46 -0.61 23.07
CA GLY A 591 -16.25 -0.77 23.88
C GLY A 591 -15.77 -2.21 23.99
N GLY A 592 -16.36 -3.14 23.27
CA GLY A 592 -15.95 -4.54 23.20
C GLY A 592 -14.82 -4.80 22.20
N ASN A 593 -14.64 -6.04 21.77
CA ASN A 593 -13.55 -6.45 20.86
C ASN A 593 -13.78 -6.02 19.42
N ASN A 594 -14.99 -5.68 19.02
CA ASN A 594 -15.43 -5.32 17.69
C ASN A 594 -15.46 -6.51 16.69
N PHE A 595 -14.43 -7.36 16.66
CA PHE A 595 -14.32 -8.46 15.69
C PHE A 595 -15.32 -9.62 15.94
N ASP A 596 -15.76 -9.83 17.18
CA ASP A 596 -16.68 -10.92 17.60
C ASP A 596 -18.10 -10.44 17.94
N GLU A 597 -18.39 -9.15 17.73
CA GLU A 597 -19.68 -8.55 18.03
C GLU A 597 -20.54 -8.40 16.77
N SER A 598 -21.85 -8.50 16.94
CA SER A 598 -22.82 -8.42 15.84
C SER A 598 -23.76 -7.21 15.94
N VAL A 599 -23.82 -6.56 17.08
CA VAL A 599 -24.73 -5.45 17.35
C VAL A 599 -23.94 -4.25 17.87
N GLY A 600 -24.11 -3.13 17.20
CA GLY A 600 -23.51 -1.87 17.61
C GLY A 600 -24.52 -0.95 18.32
N VAL A 601 -24.02 0.13 18.88
CA VAL A 601 -24.81 1.22 19.45
C VAL A 601 -24.54 2.52 18.70
N VAL A 602 -25.53 3.39 18.60
CA VAL A 602 -25.36 4.71 18.00
C VAL A 602 -24.51 5.56 18.94
N ALA A 603 -23.49 6.22 18.41
CA ALA A 603 -22.65 7.17 19.13
C ALA A 603 -23.05 8.61 18.80
N HIS A 604 -23.32 9.41 19.80
CA HIS A 604 -23.52 10.87 19.64
C HIS A 604 -22.23 11.58 20.02
N THR A 605 -21.54 12.08 19.00
CA THR A 605 -20.21 12.66 19.11
C THR A 605 -20.25 14.16 18.83
N GLN A 606 -19.50 14.94 19.60
CA GLN A 606 -19.30 16.36 19.39
C GLN A 606 -17.84 16.67 19.08
N ILE A 607 -17.61 17.51 18.09
CA ILE A 607 -16.29 18.08 17.77
C ILE A 607 -16.25 19.50 18.28
N HIS A 608 -15.27 19.76 19.18
CA HIS A 608 -15.07 21.07 19.81
C HIS A 608 -14.02 21.86 19.03
N HIS A 609 -14.24 23.14 18.85
CA HIS A 609 -13.35 24.05 18.12
C HIS A 609 -13.21 25.44 18.78
N SER A 610 -13.45 25.50 20.10
CA SER A 610 -13.31 26.71 20.87
C SER A 610 -11.86 27.06 21.20
N LYS A 611 -11.63 28.24 21.78
CA LYS A 611 -10.32 28.66 22.28
C LYS A 611 -9.72 27.67 23.29
N LYS A 612 -10.56 27.00 24.09
CA LYS A 612 -10.12 25.96 25.05
C LYS A 612 -9.81 24.64 24.37
N TYR A 613 -10.49 24.33 23.30
CA TYR A 613 -10.42 23.05 22.57
C TYR A 613 -10.22 23.27 21.06
N PRO A 614 -9.06 23.79 20.62
CA PRO A 614 -8.85 24.24 19.25
C PRO A 614 -8.56 23.05 18.33
N SER A 615 -9.61 22.44 17.76
CA SER A 615 -9.45 21.45 16.70
C SER A 615 -8.79 22.06 15.48
N VAL A 616 -7.73 21.44 14.98
CA VAL A 616 -6.83 22.02 13.99
C VAL A 616 -6.30 20.97 13.00
N VAL A 617 -6.19 21.38 11.75
CA VAL A 617 -5.44 20.68 10.71
C VAL A 617 -4.25 21.55 10.30
N ARG A 618 -3.07 20.97 10.23
CA ARG A 618 -1.82 21.65 9.89
C ARG A 618 -1.37 21.21 8.51
N LEU A 619 -1.27 22.15 7.59
CA LEU A 619 -0.93 21.90 6.20
C LEU A 619 0.50 22.36 5.91
N PRO A 620 1.32 21.49 5.25
CA PRO A 620 2.68 21.85 4.79
C PRO A 620 2.59 22.69 3.50
N ILE A 621 2.47 24.00 3.63
CA ILE A 621 2.35 24.93 2.50
C ILE A 621 3.73 25.27 1.97
N VAL A 622 3.96 25.00 0.68
CA VAL A 622 5.21 25.35 0.00
C VAL A 622 5.27 26.85 -0.27
N LYS A 623 6.28 27.50 0.29
CA LYS A 623 6.51 28.94 0.07
C LYS A 623 7.15 29.16 -1.31
N LYS A 624 6.69 30.21 -2.00
CA LYS A 624 7.21 30.63 -3.32
C LYS A 624 8.67 31.05 -3.27
#